data_a3c87e26b4ca23daf67724e937ae31d7
#
_entry.id   a3c87e26b4ca23daf67724e937ae31d7
#
_cell.length_a   1.000
_cell.length_b   1.000
_cell.length_c   1.000
_cell.angle_alpha   90.00
_cell.angle_beta   90.00
_cell.angle_gamma   90.00
#
_symmetry.space_group_name_H-M   'P 1'
#
loop_
_entity.id
_entity.type
_entity.pdbx_description
1 polymer ?
#
loop_
_entity_poly.entity_id
_entity_poly.type
_entity_poly.pdbx_seq_one_letter_code
_entity_poly.pdbx_strand_id
1 'polypeptide(L)'
;MNDLTVDLSTPSGPFFSATASSIDVRTKDGSIYITPREESYLNMIHATEITVNTTEGSCVFALENAVAGLKGRVFTVLAERISRVGP
;
A
#
# COMPACT_ATOMS: atom_id res chain seq x y z
N MET A 1 4.91 -18.79 4.05
CA MET A 1 5.45 -17.50 4.34
C MET A 1 4.37 -16.48 4.41
N ASN A 2 4.51 -15.57 5.32
CA ASN A 2 3.46 -14.62 5.62
C ASN A 2 3.81 -13.26 5.07
N ASP A 3 3.64 -13.11 3.76
CA ASP A 3 3.93 -11.85 3.11
C ASP A 3 2.66 -11.27 2.50
N LEU A 4 2.70 -9.95 2.33
CA LEU A 4 1.63 -9.22 1.66
C LEU A 4 2.05 -8.98 0.22
N THR A 5 1.11 -9.09 -0.69
CA THR A 5 1.33 -8.69 -2.08
C THR A 5 0.82 -7.27 -2.21
N VAL A 6 1.65 -6.38 -2.74
CA VAL A 6 1.33 -4.97 -2.89
C VAL A 6 1.25 -4.63 -4.36
N ASP A 7 0.13 -4.08 -4.78
CA ASP A 7 -0.07 -3.64 -6.16
C ASP A 7 -0.51 -2.19 -6.16
N LEU A 8 0.30 -1.33 -6.77
CA LEU A 8 -0.01 0.07 -6.95
C LEU A 8 -0.25 0.32 -8.43
N SER A 9 -1.36 0.96 -8.75
CA SER A 9 -1.67 1.27 -10.15
C SER A 9 -2.29 2.65 -10.29
N THR A 10 -2.23 3.15 -11.51
CA THR A 10 -2.84 4.42 -11.91
C THR A 10 -3.68 4.15 -13.15
N PRO A 11 -4.44 5.14 -13.63
CA PRO A 11 -5.16 4.95 -14.88
C PRO A 11 -4.28 4.60 -16.06
N SER A 12 -2.97 4.90 -15.98
CA SER A 12 -2.02 4.54 -17.03
C SER A 12 -1.56 3.10 -16.95
N GLY A 13 -1.91 2.40 -15.89
CA GLY A 13 -1.54 0.99 -15.73
C GLY A 13 -0.79 0.73 -14.43
N PRO A 14 -0.19 -0.47 -14.32
CA PRO A 14 0.57 -0.80 -13.11
C PRO A 14 1.74 0.15 -12.89
N PHE A 15 1.96 0.53 -11.65
CA PHE A 15 3.03 1.44 -11.28
C PHE A 15 4.13 0.71 -10.49
N PHE A 16 3.73 -0.14 -9.54
CA PHE A 16 4.68 -0.80 -8.66
C PHE A 16 4.03 -2.05 -8.09
N SER A 17 4.81 -3.11 -7.99
CA SER A 17 4.34 -4.35 -7.39
C SER A 17 5.47 -4.96 -6.60
N ALA A 18 5.16 -5.48 -5.42
CA ALA A 18 6.18 -6.07 -4.58
C ALA A 18 5.55 -6.96 -3.53
N THR A 19 6.40 -7.75 -2.88
CA THR A 19 6.05 -8.54 -1.72
C THR A 19 6.55 -7.80 -0.50
N ALA A 20 5.70 -7.58 0.48
CA ALA A 20 6.05 -6.79 1.66
C ALA A 20 5.84 -7.57 2.94
N SER A 21 6.62 -7.23 3.95
CA SER A 21 6.46 -7.79 5.28
C SER A 21 5.45 -6.98 6.09
N SER A 22 5.29 -5.71 5.76
CA SER A 22 4.29 -4.86 6.39
C SER A 22 4.07 -3.62 5.54
N ILE A 23 2.98 -2.92 5.81
CA ILE A 23 2.64 -1.70 5.08
C ILE A 23 2.10 -0.69 6.08
N ASP A 24 2.58 0.54 5.99
CA ASP A 24 2.02 1.65 6.75
C ASP A 24 1.20 2.50 5.79
N VAL A 25 -0.07 2.68 6.10
CA VAL A 25 -0.97 3.47 5.27
C VAL A 25 -1.33 4.74 6.03
N ARG A 26 -1.05 5.88 5.42
CA ARG A 26 -1.40 7.17 6.03
C ARG A 26 -2.67 7.70 5.39
N THR A 27 -3.61 8.08 6.24
CA THR A 27 -4.84 8.73 5.81
C THR A 27 -4.90 10.08 6.51
N LYS A 28 -5.86 10.90 6.13
CA LYS A 28 -6.02 12.19 6.78
C LYS A 28 -6.46 12.04 8.23
N ASP A 29 -6.98 10.88 8.60
CA ASP A 29 -7.47 10.64 9.95
C ASP A 29 -6.50 9.84 10.82
N GLY A 30 -5.33 9.53 10.30
CA GLY A 30 -4.33 8.78 11.05
C GLY A 30 -3.65 7.74 10.19
N SER A 31 -2.96 6.82 10.85
CA SER A 31 -2.19 5.79 10.19
C SER A 31 -2.73 4.41 10.51
N ILE A 32 -2.61 3.50 9.54
CA ILE A 32 -2.99 2.10 9.71
C ILE A 32 -1.75 1.26 9.41
N TYR A 33 -1.44 0.34 10.31
CA TYR A 33 -0.31 -0.55 10.13
C TYR A 33 -0.85 -1.94 9.79
N ILE A 34 -0.40 -2.47 8.65
CA ILE A 34 -0.89 -3.74 8.14
C ILE A 34 0.23 -4.76 8.13
N THR A 35 -0.03 -5.92 8.71
CA THR A 35 0.91 -7.03 8.70
C THR A 35 0.19 -8.26 8.14
N PRO A 36 0.94 -9.27 7.68
CA PRO A 36 0.33 -10.48 7.14
C PRO A 36 -0.10 -11.49 8.21
N ARG A 37 -0.07 -11.11 9.47
CA ARG A 37 -0.35 -12.05 10.55
C ARG A 37 -1.74 -12.59 10.56
N GLU A 38 -2.69 -11.80 10.14
CA GLU A 38 -4.09 -12.16 10.19
C GLU A 38 -4.69 -12.03 8.82
N GLU A 39 -5.69 -12.87 8.56
CA GLU A 39 -6.49 -12.65 7.37
C GLU A 39 -7.31 -11.41 7.63
N SER A 40 -6.88 -10.33 7.09
CA SER A 40 -7.52 -9.05 7.32
C SER A 40 -8.31 -8.64 6.09
N TYR A 41 -9.32 -7.87 6.35
CA TYR A 41 -10.10 -7.26 5.29
C TYR A 41 -10.22 -5.79 5.59
N LEU A 42 -9.82 -4.97 4.64
CA LEU A 42 -9.92 -3.53 4.79
C LEU A 42 -10.68 -3.01 3.59
N ASN A 43 -11.82 -2.38 3.86
CA ASN A 43 -12.57 -1.73 2.79
C ASN A 43 -11.73 -0.64 2.17
N MET A 44 -12.04 -0.31 0.92
CA MET A 44 -11.32 0.75 0.24
C MET A 44 -11.44 2.05 1.02
N ILE A 45 -10.30 2.64 1.33
CA ILE A 45 -10.20 3.89 2.07
C ILE A 45 -9.33 4.85 1.30
N HIS A 46 -9.51 6.14 1.54
CA HIS A 46 -8.65 7.14 0.95
C HIS A 46 -7.31 7.17 1.66
N ALA A 47 -6.24 7.15 0.88
CA ALA A 47 -4.89 7.15 1.42
C ALA A 47 -4.10 8.28 0.79
N THR A 48 -3.19 8.87 1.57
CA THR A 48 -2.36 9.97 1.09
C THR A 48 -0.90 9.54 0.92
N GLU A 49 -0.48 8.52 1.65
CA GLU A 49 0.89 8.06 1.56
C GLU A 49 0.94 6.61 2.05
N ILE A 50 1.80 5.82 1.45
CA ILE A 50 2.04 4.47 1.94
C ILE A 50 3.53 4.23 2.05
N THR A 51 3.90 3.39 3.03
CA THR A 51 5.26 2.91 3.19
C THR A 51 5.20 1.40 3.06
N VAL A 52 5.92 0.88 2.09
CA VAL A 52 6.00 -0.55 1.83
C VAL A 52 7.29 -1.06 2.42
N ASN A 53 7.19 -1.92 3.43
CA ASN A 53 8.35 -2.45 4.12
C ASN A 53 8.66 -3.85 3.61
N THR A 54 9.84 -4.02 3.05
CA THR A 54 10.29 -5.30 2.52
C THR A 54 11.54 -5.75 3.24
N THR A 55 12.01 -6.96 2.97
CA THR A 55 13.24 -7.46 3.54
C THR A 55 14.45 -6.68 3.04
N GLU A 56 14.31 -5.95 1.95
CA GLU A 56 15.42 -5.19 1.36
C GLU A 56 15.34 -3.69 1.68
N GLY A 57 14.39 -3.30 2.51
CA GLY A 57 14.24 -1.90 2.88
C GLY A 57 12.83 -1.42 2.69
N SER A 58 12.65 -0.13 2.82
CA SER A 58 11.33 0.49 2.73
C SER A 58 11.24 1.42 1.55
N CYS A 59 10.05 1.50 0.96
CA CYS A 59 9.76 2.43 -0.11
C CYS A 59 8.56 3.28 0.30
N VAL A 60 8.65 4.57 0.10
CA VAL A 60 7.57 5.49 0.47
C VAL A 60 7.00 6.12 -0.79
N PHE A 61 5.69 6.07 -0.91
CA PHE A 61 4.98 6.62 -2.06
C PHE A 61 3.96 7.65 -1.60
N ALA A 62 3.97 8.82 -2.25
CA ALA A 62 2.94 9.82 -2.06
C ALA A 62 1.84 9.57 -3.08
N LEU A 63 0.60 9.69 -2.65
CA LEU A 63 -0.56 9.33 -3.47
C LEU A 63 -1.49 10.52 -3.61
N GLU A 64 -2.04 10.68 -4.81
CA GLU A 64 -3.06 11.71 -5.07
C GLU A 64 -4.35 11.04 -5.50
N ASN A 65 -5.43 11.40 -4.84
CA ASN A 65 -6.76 10.86 -5.13
C ASN A 65 -6.72 9.35 -5.18
N ALA A 66 -6.27 8.75 -4.07
CA ALA A 66 -6.01 7.34 -4.01
C ALA A 66 -6.97 6.63 -3.08
N VAL A 67 -7.30 5.41 -3.44
CA VAL A 67 -8.01 4.50 -2.56
C VAL A 67 -7.17 3.25 -2.41
N ALA A 68 -7.24 2.66 -1.22
CA ALA A 68 -6.47 1.46 -0.91
C ALA A 68 -7.35 0.49 -0.16
N GLY A 69 -7.11 -0.78 -0.39
CA GLY A 69 -7.86 -1.81 0.31
C GLY A 69 -7.03 -3.07 0.45
N LEU A 70 -7.47 -3.93 1.36
CA LEU A 70 -6.81 -5.20 1.62
C LEU A 70 -7.84 -6.29 1.58
N LYS A 71 -7.53 -7.35 0.84
CA LYS A 71 -8.36 -8.54 0.82
C LYS A 71 -7.42 -9.72 0.92
N GLY A 72 -7.56 -10.48 2.03
CA GLY A 72 -6.62 -11.54 2.30
C GLY A 72 -5.25 -10.95 2.51
N ARG A 73 -4.31 -11.30 1.64
CA ARG A 73 -2.94 -10.78 1.71
C ARG A 73 -2.57 -9.94 0.50
N VAL A 74 -3.58 -9.46 -0.21
CA VAL A 74 -3.36 -8.61 -1.36
C VAL A 74 -3.80 -7.20 -1.02
N PHE A 75 -2.84 -6.28 -1.03
CA PHE A 75 -3.07 -4.87 -0.76
C PHE A 75 -3.02 -4.14 -2.09
N THR A 76 -4.11 -3.50 -2.43
CA THR A 76 -4.26 -2.84 -3.72
C THR A 76 -4.44 -1.35 -3.53
N VAL A 77 -3.71 -0.57 -4.30
CA VAL A 77 -3.86 0.89 -4.31
C VAL A 77 -4.15 1.33 -5.74
N LEU A 78 -5.18 2.13 -5.88
CA LEU A 78 -5.50 2.78 -7.14
C LEU A 78 -5.47 4.27 -6.90
N ALA A 79 -4.57 4.97 -7.58
CA ALA A 79 -4.37 6.39 -7.38
C ALA A 79 -4.34 7.11 -8.72
N GLU A 80 -4.79 8.35 -8.71
CA GLU A 80 -4.71 9.16 -9.91
C GLU A 80 -3.24 9.45 -10.23
N ARG A 81 -2.43 9.67 -9.19
CA ARG A 81 -1.00 9.93 -9.36
C ARG A 81 -0.23 9.32 -8.19
N ILE A 82 0.90 8.71 -8.49
CA ILE A 82 1.77 8.10 -7.50
C ILE A 82 3.18 8.64 -7.71
N SER A 83 3.84 9.05 -6.62
CA SER A 83 5.21 9.52 -6.67
C SER A 83 6.02 8.78 -5.61
N ARG A 84 7.20 8.27 -5.98
CA ARG A 84 8.07 7.65 -5.01
C ARG A 84 8.86 8.76 -4.32
N VAL A 85 8.71 8.87 -3.00
CA VAL A 85 9.30 9.98 -2.25
C VAL A 85 10.36 9.54 -1.24
N GLY A 86 10.61 8.26 -1.12
CA GLY A 86 11.63 7.78 -0.22
C GLY A 86 12.12 6.41 -0.60
N PRO A 87 13.28 6.03 -0.04
CA PRO A 87 13.84 4.70 -0.29
C PRO A 87 12.98 3.64 0.31
#